data_a25576407b37e88545da253560117e73
#
_entry.id   a25576407b37e88545da253560117e73
#
_cell.length_a   1.000
_cell.length_b   1.000
_cell.length_c   1.000
_cell.angle_alpha   90.00
_cell.angle_beta   90.00
_cell.angle_gamma   90.00
#
_symmetry.space_group_name_H-M   'P 1'
#
loop_
_entity.id
_entity.type
_entity.pdbx_description
1 polymer ?
#
loop_
_entity_poly.entity_id
_entity_poly.type
_entity_poly.pdbx_seq_one_letter_code
_entity_poly.pdbx_strand_id
1 'polypeptide(L)'
;MKPNPVFYWVVRNLFWLILKVYNRCSVRWLAPLDPNERVIVACNHASNLDPIVVGSFFPRRLRYFAKEELFRSWFLGTSIRALGAVPVSRADNASAAGALKGFMKLYREGSDVLIFPEGGRSPDGRLQPLEAGVALIAAHERAPILPAFIKGSFDAMPPGLPFVRPSKITVTFGRPLRFSDAVYQSKGGRDVIMGELTAAMRALESASS
;
A
#
# COMPACT_ATOMS: atom_id res chain seq x y z
N MET A 1 -13.78 12.63 10.33
CA MET A 1 -15.07 11.98 10.01
C MET A 1 -14.81 10.57 9.53
N LYS A 2 -15.41 9.55 10.15
CA LYS A 2 -15.42 8.20 9.59
C LYS A 2 -16.31 8.24 8.33
N PRO A 3 -15.80 7.94 7.14
CA PRO A 3 -16.63 7.96 5.96
C PRO A 3 -17.73 6.90 6.06
N ASN A 4 -18.88 7.23 5.51
CA ASN A 4 -20.03 6.33 5.46
C ASN A 4 -19.62 4.99 4.82
N PRO A 5 -19.85 3.83 5.47
CA PRO A 5 -19.46 2.54 4.95
C PRO A 5 -20.10 2.22 3.59
N VAL A 6 -21.34 2.65 3.36
CA VAL A 6 -22.03 2.47 2.07
C VAL A 6 -21.29 3.23 0.97
N PHE A 7 -20.92 4.49 1.22
CA PHE A 7 -20.17 5.30 0.26
C PHE A 7 -18.82 4.68 -0.08
N TYR A 8 -18.10 4.15 0.93
CA TYR A 8 -16.87 3.40 0.68
C TYR A 8 -17.09 2.22 -0.29
N TRP A 9 -18.12 1.40 -0.03
CA TRP A 9 -18.39 0.23 -0.86
C TRP A 9 -18.79 0.60 -2.30
N VAL A 10 -19.56 1.66 -2.46
CA VAL A 10 -19.95 2.18 -3.78
C VAL A 10 -18.71 2.64 -4.56
N VAL A 11 -17.88 3.49 -3.96
CA VAL A 11 -16.65 4.00 -4.61
C VAL A 11 -15.68 2.86 -4.91
N ARG A 12 -15.46 1.96 -3.96
CA ARG A 12 -14.57 0.81 -4.14
C ARG A 12 -15.01 -0.09 -5.29
N ASN A 13 -16.29 -0.45 -5.33
CA ASN A 13 -16.83 -1.33 -6.39
C ASN A 13 -16.82 -0.64 -7.75
N LEU A 14 -17.05 0.67 -7.80
CA LEU A 14 -16.94 1.44 -9.04
C LEU A 14 -15.50 1.39 -9.59
N PHE A 15 -14.49 1.69 -8.76
CA PHE A 15 -13.09 1.59 -9.18
C PHE A 15 -12.68 0.15 -9.49
N TRP A 16 -13.13 -0.82 -8.70
CA TRP A 16 -12.91 -2.24 -9.00
C TRP A 16 -13.44 -2.61 -10.38
N LEU A 17 -14.66 -2.21 -10.73
CA LEU A 17 -15.27 -2.48 -12.03
C LEU A 17 -14.49 -1.80 -13.17
N ILE A 18 -14.18 -0.51 -13.02
CA ILE A 18 -13.41 0.26 -14.01
C ILE A 18 -12.05 -0.41 -14.25
N LEU A 19 -11.31 -0.71 -13.19
CA LEU A 19 -9.99 -1.33 -13.30
C LEU A 19 -10.08 -2.76 -13.86
N LYS A 20 -11.13 -3.51 -13.49
CA LYS A 20 -11.37 -4.86 -13.99
C LYS A 20 -11.62 -4.88 -15.50
N VAL A 21 -12.39 -3.93 -16.01
CA VAL A 21 -12.77 -3.85 -17.42
C VAL A 21 -11.68 -3.13 -18.22
N TYR A 22 -11.33 -1.91 -17.85
CA TYR A 22 -10.44 -1.04 -18.63
C TYR A 22 -8.97 -1.51 -18.58
N ASN A 23 -8.49 -1.85 -17.37
CA ASN A 23 -7.11 -2.31 -17.16
C ASN A 23 -6.99 -3.84 -17.08
N ARG A 24 -8.08 -4.58 -17.28
CA ARG A 24 -8.10 -6.05 -17.16
C ARG A 24 -7.41 -6.51 -15.87
N CYS A 25 -7.64 -5.75 -14.78
CA CYS A 25 -6.96 -5.96 -13.52
C CYS A 25 -7.29 -7.34 -12.92
N SER A 26 -6.27 -8.03 -12.46
CA SER A 26 -6.36 -9.34 -11.82
C SER A 26 -5.64 -9.36 -10.48
N VAL A 27 -6.07 -10.25 -9.58
CA VAL A 27 -5.47 -10.41 -8.26
C VAL A 27 -5.05 -11.85 -8.06
N ARG A 28 -3.87 -12.05 -7.49
CA ARG A 28 -3.34 -13.34 -7.07
C ARG A 28 -3.01 -13.28 -5.57
N TRP A 29 -3.42 -14.30 -4.85
CA TRP A 29 -3.08 -14.49 -3.45
C TRP A 29 -2.22 -15.72 -3.31
N LEU A 30 -1.03 -15.59 -2.72
CA LEU A 30 -0.12 -16.74 -2.48
C LEU A 30 -0.40 -17.44 -1.15
N ALA A 31 -1.20 -16.83 -0.28
CA ALA A 31 -1.70 -17.42 0.95
C ALA A 31 -3.02 -16.75 1.34
N PRO A 32 -3.89 -17.43 2.08
CA PRO A 32 -5.08 -16.81 2.63
C PRO A 32 -4.70 -15.75 3.67
N LEU A 33 -5.48 -14.67 3.70
CA LEU A 33 -5.37 -13.64 4.73
C LEU A 33 -6.33 -13.98 5.86
N ASP A 34 -5.82 -14.03 7.10
CA ASP A 34 -6.69 -14.18 8.27
C ASP A 34 -7.60 -12.95 8.38
N PRO A 35 -8.94 -13.13 8.41
CA PRO A 35 -9.88 -12.02 8.50
C PRO A 35 -9.77 -11.24 9.82
N ASN A 36 -9.24 -11.86 10.87
CA ASN A 36 -9.11 -11.26 12.20
C ASN A 36 -7.74 -10.61 12.45
N GLU A 37 -6.76 -10.89 11.59
CA GLU A 37 -5.41 -10.34 11.72
C GLU A 37 -5.25 -9.07 10.89
N ARG A 38 -4.88 -7.97 11.54
CA ARG A 38 -4.51 -6.72 10.87
C ARG A 38 -3.10 -6.82 10.31
N VAL A 39 -2.87 -6.21 9.16
CA VAL A 39 -1.59 -6.27 8.47
C VAL A 39 -1.10 -4.89 8.04
N ILE A 40 0.20 -4.77 7.90
CA ILE A 40 0.86 -3.72 7.15
C ILE A 40 1.05 -4.24 5.72
N VAL A 41 0.30 -3.74 4.76
CA VAL A 41 0.52 -4.06 3.35
C VAL A 41 1.70 -3.24 2.85
N ALA A 42 2.80 -3.90 2.51
CA ALA A 42 3.99 -3.29 1.91
C ALA A 42 3.98 -3.56 0.41
N CYS A 43 3.82 -2.52 -0.41
CA CYS A 43 3.65 -2.64 -1.86
C CYS A 43 4.66 -1.79 -2.60
N ASN A 44 5.11 -2.22 -3.79
CA ASN A 44 5.90 -1.36 -4.68
C ASN A 44 5.08 -0.16 -5.15
N HIS A 45 5.75 0.92 -5.55
CA HIS A 45 5.11 2.16 -5.96
C HIS A 45 5.66 2.67 -7.29
N ALA A 46 4.91 2.46 -8.35
CA ALA A 46 5.30 2.86 -9.71
C ALA A 46 4.33 3.89 -10.34
N SER A 47 3.14 4.07 -9.73
CA SER A 47 2.08 4.88 -10.31
C SER A 47 1.22 5.56 -9.23
N ASN A 48 0.65 6.73 -9.55
CA ASN A 48 -0.40 7.33 -8.73
C ASN A 48 -1.67 6.44 -8.66
N LEU A 49 -1.78 5.47 -9.56
CA LEU A 49 -2.88 4.51 -9.59
C LEU A 49 -2.76 3.42 -8.53
N ASP A 50 -1.54 3.13 -8.01
CA ASP A 50 -1.28 2.01 -7.11
C ASP A 50 -2.17 1.99 -5.86
N PRO A 51 -2.31 3.09 -5.10
CA PRO A 51 -3.16 3.05 -3.91
C PRO A 51 -4.64 2.80 -4.24
N ILE A 52 -5.11 3.26 -5.41
CA ILE A 52 -6.46 3.02 -5.88
C ILE A 52 -6.62 1.55 -6.26
N VAL A 53 -5.65 0.98 -6.97
CA VAL A 53 -5.64 -0.44 -7.36
C VAL A 53 -5.65 -1.32 -6.11
N VAL A 54 -4.66 -1.16 -5.21
CA VAL A 54 -4.58 -1.98 -3.99
C VAL A 54 -5.83 -1.80 -3.13
N GLY A 55 -6.27 -0.56 -2.91
CA GLY A 55 -7.45 -0.25 -2.09
C GLY A 55 -8.76 -0.81 -2.66
N SER A 56 -8.87 -0.92 -3.99
CA SER A 56 -10.07 -1.49 -4.63
C SER A 56 -10.10 -3.01 -4.60
N PHE A 57 -8.95 -3.67 -4.63
CA PHE A 57 -8.86 -5.13 -4.70
C PHE A 57 -8.52 -5.80 -3.35
N PHE A 58 -8.08 -5.05 -2.35
CA PHE A 58 -7.90 -5.58 -1.01
C PHE A 58 -9.27 -5.86 -0.35
N PRO A 59 -9.45 -6.98 0.40
CA PRO A 59 -10.76 -7.38 0.90
C PRO A 59 -11.32 -6.46 1.99
N ARG A 60 -10.44 -5.71 2.67
CA ARG A 60 -10.79 -4.78 3.75
C ARG A 60 -10.37 -3.36 3.39
N ARG A 61 -10.82 -2.39 4.16
CA ARG A 61 -10.46 -1.01 3.95
C ARG A 61 -9.03 -0.75 4.40
N LEU A 62 -8.18 -0.35 3.46
CA LEU A 62 -6.82 0.09 3.73
C LEU A 62 -6.79 1.58 4.09
N ARG A 63 -5.87 1.94 4.98
CA ARG A 63 -5.55 3.34 5.27
C ARG A 63 -4.15 3.63 4.74
N TYR A 64 -4.00 4.74 4.04
CA TYR A 64 -2.72 5.17 3.48
C TYR A 64 -2.63 6.70 3.44
N PHE A 65 -1.42 7.22 3.43
CA PHE A 65 -1.20 8.64 3.31
C PHE A 65 -1.15 9.07 1.85
N ALA A 66 -1.77 10.21 1.57
CA ALA A 66 -1.74 10.84 0.26
C ALA A 66 -1.49 12.34 0.40
N LYS A 67 -0.80 12.93 -0.57
CA LYS A 67 -0.49 14.36 -0.58
C LYS A 67 -1.77 15.20 -0.51
N GLU A 68 -1.74 16.25 0.33
CA GLU A 68 -2.89 17.14 0.54
C GLU A 68 -3.41 17.74 -0.77
N GLU A 69 -2.51 18.02 -1.72
CA GLU A 69 -2.90 18.58 -3.01
C GLU A 69 -3.88 17.70 -3.80
N LEU A 70 -3.82 16.37 -3.62
CA LEU A 70 -4.76 15.44 -4.29
C LEU A 70 -6.20 15.58 -3.77
N PHE A 71 -6.37 16.12 -2.57
CA PHE A 71 -7.68 16.33 -1.96
C PHE A 71 -8.36 17.64 -2.37
N ARG A 72 -7.66 18.50 -3.11
CA ARG A 72 -8.23 19.76 -3.62
C ARG A 72 -9.23 19.53 -4.75
N SER A 73 -9.04 18.47 -5.55
CA SER A 73 -10.01 18.06 -6.56
C SER A 73 -11.23 17.45 -5.87
N TRP A 74 -12.43 18.00 -6.13
CA TRP A 74 -13.67 17.50 -5.54
C TRP A 74 -13.88 16.01 -5.83
N PHE A 75 -13.76 15.61 -7.09
CA PHE A 75 -13.98 14.21 -7.48
C PHE A 75 -12.87 13.28 -6.97
N LEU A 76 -11.60 13.59 -7.27
CA LEU A 76 -10.47 12.77 -6.86
C LEU A 76 -10.32 12.73 -5.34
N GLY A 77 -10.40 13.90 -4.68
CA GLY A 77 -10.25 14.00 -3.23
C GLY A 77 -11.33 13.24 -2.48
N THR A 78 -12.59 13.30 -2.94
CA THR A 78 -13.68 12.53 -2.33
C THR A 78 -13.49 11.03 -2.55
N SER A 79 -13.07 10.62 -3.74
CA SER A 79 -12.84 9.21 -4.09
C SER A 79 -11.71 8.59 -3.27
N ILE A 80 -10.55 9.25 -3.19
CA ILE A 80 -9.41 8.70 -2.42
C ILE A 80 -9.67 8.70 -0.91
N ARG A 81 -10.40 9.70 -0.38
CA ARG A 81 -10.87 9.67 1.03
C ARG A 81 -11.79 8.49 1.29
N ALA A 82 -12.72 8.22 0.38
CA ALA A 82 -13.59 7.05 0.48
C ALA A 82 -12.75 5.77 0.53
N LEU A 83 -11.73 5.64 -0.34
CA LEU A 83 -10.83 4.49 -0.37
C LEU A 83 -9.86 4.40 0.81
N GLY A 84 -9.87 5.35 1.75
CA GLY A 84 -9.09 5.28 2.98
C GLY A 84 -7.88 6.20 3.05
N ALA A 85 -7.65 7.05 2.03
CA ALA A 85 -6.58 8.02 2.05
C ALA A 85 -6.72 9.02 3.22
N VAL A 86 -5.61 9.31 3.85
CA VAL A 86 -5.46 10.33 4.89
C VAL A 86 -4.62 11.45 4.32
N PRO A 87 -5.10 12.69 4.31
CA PRO A 87 -4.30 13.80 3.83
C PRO A 87 -3.10 14.03 4.73
N VAL A 88 -1.99 14.34 4.10
CA VAL A 88 -0.76 14.70 4.79
C VAL A 88 -0.26 16.01 4.22
N SER A 89 -0.12 17.02 5.08
CA SER A 89 0.51 18.28 4.71
C SER A 89 2.03 18.12 4.61
N ARG A 90 2.66 18.94 3.77
CA ARG A 90 4.13 18.99 3.72
C ARG A 90 4.74 19.42 5.06
N ALA A 91 4.00 20.20 5.85
CA ALA A 91 4.45 20.68 7.15
C ALA A 91 4.42 19.57 8.23
N ASP A 92 3.38 18.74 8.22
CA ASP A 92 3.21 17.68 9.24
C ASP A 92 4.13 16.45 8.98
N ASN A 93 4.50 16.21 7.72
CA ASN A 93 5.43 15.16 7.30
C ASN A 93 6.79 15.71 6.82
N ALA A 94 7.16 16.89 7.27
CA ALA A 94 8.50 17.41 7.04
C ALA A 94 9.60 16.49 7.61
N SER A 95 9.20 15.47 8.41
CA SER A 95 10.08 14.39 8.84
C SER A 95 9.44 13.02 8.58
N ALA A 96 10.25 12.07 8.11
CA ALA A 96 9.87 10.66 8.02
C ALA A 96 9.28 10.13 9.35
N ALA A 97 9.73 10.66 10.48
CA ALA A 97 9.22 10.32 11.81
C ALA A 97 7.75 10.68 12.01
N GLY A 98 7.27 11.79 11.44
CA GLY A 98 5.85 12.19 11.51
C GLY A 98 4.95 11.19 10.76
N ALA A 99 5.35 10.79 9.56
CA ALA A 99 4.65 9.78 8.78
C ALA A 99 4.58 8.44 9.51
N LEU A 100 5.70 7.99 10.08
CA LEU A 100 5.76 6.73 10.84
C LEU A 100 4.82 6.72 12.05
N LYS A 101 4.82 7.82 12.84
CA LYS A 101 3.87 7.97 13.96
C LYS A 101 2.41 7.93 13.50
N GLY A 102 2.12 8.55 12.36
CA GLY A 102 0.79 8.52 11.77
C GLY A 102 0.35 7.10 11.37
N PHE A 103 1.22 6.31 10.75
CA PHE A 103 0.93 4.91 10.41
C PHE A 103 0.70 4.06 11.66
N MET A 104 1.55 4.19 12.69
CA MET A 104 1.38 3.49 13.96
C MET A 104 0.03 3.82 14.60
N LYS A 105 -0.37 5.10 14.59
CA LYS A 105 -1.67 5.54 15.11
C LYS A 105 -2.82 4.86 14.35
N LEU A 106 -2.80 4.87 13.01
CA LEU A 106 -3.84 4.24 12.19
C LEU A 106 -3.93 2.74 12.45
N TYR A 107 -2.80 2.06 12.63
CA TYR A 107 -2.75 0.64 12.93
C TYR A 107 -3.35 0.34 14.32
N ARG A 108 -2.98 1.11 15.34
CA ARG A 108 -3.55 0.99 16.71
C ARG A 108 -5.05 1.26 16.75
N GLU A 109 -5.55 2.16 15.89
CA GLU A 109 -6.98 2.44 15.73
C GLU A 109 -7.76 1.30 15.03
N GLY A 110 -7.10 0.19 14.73
CA GLY A 110 -7.74 -1.00 14.17
C GLY A 110 -7.79 -1.07 12.64
N SER A 111 -6.96 -0.27 11.95
CA SER A 111 -6.92 -0.28 10.48
C SER A 111 -5.80 -1.16 9.94
N ASP A 112 -6.06 -1.82 8.81
CA ASP A 112 -4.97 -2.25 7.93
C ASP A 112 -4.36 -1.00 7.27
N VAL A 113 -3.03 -0.98 7.15
CA VAL A 113 -2.32 0.16 6.57
C VAL A 113 -1.57 -0.24 5.30
N LEU A 114 -1.59 0.63 4.29
CA LEU A 114 -0.82 0.45 3.07
C LEU A 114 0.38 1.39 3.10
N ILE A 115 1.55 0.83 2.92
CA ILE A 115 2.82 1.54 2.89
C ILE A 115 3.54 1.19 1.59
N PHE A 116 4.14 2.20 0.98
CA PHE A 116 5.05 2.05 -0.13
C PHE A 116 6.48 2.23 0.40
N PRO A 117 7.19 1.12 0.67
CA PRO A 117 8.47 1.19 1.38
C PRO A 117 9.61 1.79 0.56
N GLU A 118 9.40 2.07 -0.71
CA GLU A 118 10.34 2.77 -1.58
C GLU A 118 10.44 4.29 -1.28
N GLY A 119 9.56 4.83 -0.44
CA GLY A 119 9.55 6.27 -0.09
C GLY A 119 9.13 7.20 -1.22
N GLY A 120 9.02 6.71 -2.44
CA GLY A 120 8.64 7.46 -3.63
C GLY A 120 8.17 6.56 -4.75
N ARG A 121 7.76 7.16 -5.88
CA ARG A 121 7.40 6.37 -7.06
C ARG A 121 8.64 5.99 -7.86
N SER A 122 8.69 4.75 -8.28
CA SER A 122 9.74 4.24 -9.17
C SER A 122 9.79 5.05 -10.48
N PRO A 123 10.97 5.48 -10.92
CA PRO A 123 11.12 6.20 -12.17
C PRO A 123 11.05 5.30 -13.41
N ASP A 124 11.28 4.01 -13.25
CA ASP A 124 11.43 3.03 -14.33
C ASP A 124 10.47 1.83 -14.23
N GLY A 125 9.60 1.83 -13.23
CA GLY A 125 8.63 0.76 -12.97
C GLY A 125 9.21 -0.47 -12.27
N ARG A 126 10.51 -0.48 -11.94
CA ARG A 126 11.18 -1.56 -11.20
C ARG A 126 11.14 -1.30 -9.70
N LEU A 127 11.27 -2.37 -8.91
CA LEU A 127 11.35 -2.25 -7.46
C LEU A 127 12.62 -1.49 -7.06
N GLN A 128 12.44 -0.39 -6.34
CA GLN A 128 13.52 0.42 -5.82
C GLN A 128 13.99 -0.08 -4.44
N PRO A 129 15.14 0.39 -3.94
CA PRO A 129 15.58 0.09 -2.58
C PRO A 129 14.51 0.45 -1.55
N LEU A 130 14.33 -0.41 -0.54
CA LEU A 130 13.31 -0.22 0.47
C LEU A 130 13.85 0.57 1.67
N GLU A 131 13.07 1.51 2.18
CA GLU A 131 13.37 2.26 3.40
C GLU A 131 12.98 1.47 4.65
N ALA A 132 13.77 1.61 5.71
CA ALA A 132 13.59 0.89 6.97
C ALA A 132 12.33 1.27 7.78
N GLY A 133 11.57 2.26 7.33
CA GLY A 133 10.38 2.75 8.04
C GLY A 133 9.33 1.69 8.29
N VAL A 134 9.10 0.79 7.33
CA VAL A 134 8.13 -0.29 7.48
C VAL A 134 8.54 -1.29 8.58
N ALA A 135 9.84 -1.63 8.68
CA ALA A 135 10.34 -2.51 9.73
C ALA A 135 10.23 -1.86 11.11
N LEU A 136 10.44 -0.55 11.21
CA LEU A 136 10.24 0.18 12.45
C LEU A 136 8.80 0.10 12.95
N ILE A 137 7.82 0.30 12.07
CA ILE A 137 6.40 0.18 12.43
C ILE A 137 6.07 -1.26 12.80
N ALA A 138 6.50 -2.24 12.00
CA ALA A 138 6.24 -3.65 12.25
C ALA A 138 6.82 -4.11 13.59
N ALA A 139 8.07 -3.73 13.90
CA ALA A 139 8.70 -4.07 15.17
C ALA A 139 8.01 -3.42 16.37
N HIS A 140 7.63 -2.14 16.24
CA HIS A 140 6.98 -1.41 17.34
C HIS A 140 5.57 -1.90 17.63
N GLU A 141 4.79 -2.20 16.60
CA GLU A 141 3.39 -2.63 16.72
C GLU A 141 3.26 -4.17 16.75
N ARG A 142 4.35 -4.92 16.64
CA ARG A 142 4.38 -6.39 16.48
C ARG A 142 3.44 -6.84 15.37
N ALA A 143 3.45 -6.08 14.28
CA ALA A 143 2.51 -6.21 13.19
C ALA A 143 3.05 -7.13 12.10
N PRO A 144 2.27 -8.07 11.58
CA PRO A 144 2.63 -8.82 10.39
C PRO A 144 2.67 -7.90 9.17
N ILE A 145 3.62 -8.19 8.27
CA ILE A 145 3.75 -7.49 7.00
C ILE A 145 3.23 -8.38 5.89
N LEU A 146 2.32 -7.86 5.08
CA LEU A 146 1.85 -8.52 3.85
C LEU A 146 2.56 -7.88 2.66
N PRO A 147 3.58 -8.53 2.08
CA PRO A 147 4.21 -8.03 0.87
C PRO A 147 3.23 -8.12 -0.30
N ALA A 148 3.23 -7.10 -1.13
CA ALA A 148 2.41 -7.04 -2.33
C ALA A 148 3.22 -6.47 -3.51
N PHE A 149 2.88 -6.87 -4.72
CA PHE A 149 3.52 -6.36 -5.93
C PHE A 149 2.48 -6.05 -6.99
N ILE A 150 2.58 -4.85 -7.58
CA ILE A 150 1.74 -4.43 -8.71
C ILE A 150 2.61 -4.42 -9.95
N LYS A 151 2.19 -5.16 -10.97
CA LYS A 151 2.74 -5.10 -12.32
C LYS A 151 1.78 -4.40 -13.26
N GLY A 152 2.31 -3.59 -14.19
CA GLY A 152 1.56 -2.93 -15.27
C GLY A 152 0.94 -1.58 -14.88
N SER A 153 1.02 -1.16 -13.62
CA SER A 153 0.53 0.17 -13.22
C SER A 153 1.40 1.30 -13.75
N PHE A 154 2.72 1.06 -13.87
CA PHE A 154 3.64 1.99 -14.52
C PHE A 154 3.27 2.22 -15.98
N ASP A 155 3.00 1.16 -16.75
CA ASP A 155 2.58 1.24 -18.15
C ASP A 155 1.23 1.95 -18.29
N ALA A 156 0.32 1.71 -17.32
CA ALA A 156 -0.98 2.33 -17.30
C ALA A 156 -0.92 3.85 -17.00
N MET A 157 -0.07 4.26 -16.06
CA MET A 157 0.03 5.66 -15.64
C MET A 157 1.40 5.95 -14.99
N PRO A 158 2.47 6.09 -15.82
CA PRO A 158 3.80 6.45 -15.31
C PRO A 158 3.80 7.84 -14.66
N PRO A 159 4.82 8.15 -13.83
CA PRO A 159 5.00 9.48 -13.29
C PRO A 159 4.97 10.57 -14.36
N GLY A 160 4.16 11.62 -14.13
CA GLY A 160 4.00 12.73 -15.10
C GLY A 160 2.83 12.58 -16.07
N LEU A 161 2.30 11.37 -16.27
CA LEU A 161 1.12 11.18 -17.13
C LEU A 161 -0.17 11.53 -16.35
N PRO A 162 -1.03 12.44 -16.88
CA PRO A 162 -2.24 12.87 -16.17
C PRO A 162 -3.47 11.96 -16.39
N PHE A 163 -3.38 10.95 -17.26
CA PHE A 163 -4.47 10.05 -17.59
C PHE A 163 -4.04 8.58 -17.55
N VAL A 164 -5.00 7.68 -17.37
CA VAL A 164 -4.78 6.23 -17.35
C VAL A 164 -4.88 5.67 -18.76
N ARG A 165 -3.91 4.85 -19.15
CA ARG A 165 -3.92 4.08 -20.41
C ARG A 165 -4.45 2.68 -20.18
N PRO A 166 -5.06 2.04 -21.19
CA PRO A 166 -5.40 0.63 -21.12
C PRO A 166 -4.10 -0.21 -21.07
N SER A 167 -3.86 -0.83 -19.92
CA SER A 167 -2.73 -1.75 -19.69
C SER A 167 -3.21 -2.83 -18.74
N LYS A 168 -2.71 -4.05 -18.92
CA LYS A 168 -3.04 -5.14 -18.00
C LYS A 168 -2.33 -4.91 -16.66
N ILE A 169 -3.12 -4.85 -15.58
CA ILE A 169 -2.58 -4.71 -14.22
C ILE A 169 -2.77 -6.02 -13.46
N THR A 170 -1.75 -6.45 -12.74
CA THR A 170 -1.84 -7.60 -11.84
C THR A 170 -1.35 -7.19 -10.45
N VAL A 171 -2.15 -7.48 -9.43
CA VAL A 171 -1.74 -7.34 -8.03
C VAL A 171 -1.49 -8.74 -7.47
N THR A 172 -0.30 -8.96 -6.95
CA THR A 172 0.04 -10.21 -6.27
C THR A 172 0.26 -9.92 -4.79
N PHE A 173 -0.55 -10.51 -3.92
CA PHE A 173 -0.34 -10.50 -2.48
C PHE A 173 0.45 -11.75 -2.08
N GLY A 174 1.56 -11.54 -1.40
CA GLY A 174 2.47 -12.59 -0.94
C GLY A 174 1.94 -13.32 0.29
N ARG A 175 2.84 -14.05 0.95
CA ARG A 175 2.57 -14.65 2.25
C ARG A 175 2.81 -13.62 3.35
N PRO A 176 1.93 -13.49 4.36
CA PRO A 176 2.19 -12.61 5.49
C PRO A 176 3.48 -13.01 6.23
N LEU A 177 4.38 -12.05 6.41
CA LEU A 177 5.59 -12.20 7.20
C LEU A 177 5.24 -11.93 8.66
N ARG A 178 5.49 -12.93 9.51
CA ARG A 178 5.29 -12.86 10.95
C ARG A 178 6.59 -13.15 11.63
N PHE A 179 6.94 -12.37 12.62
CA PHE A 179 8.21 -12.51 13.35
C PHE A 179 7.93 -12.85 14.80
N SER A 180 8.88 -13.54 15.43
CA SER A 180 8.81 -13.83 16.86
C SER A 180 9.05 -12.57 17.71
N ASP A 181 8.59 -12.60 18.95
CA ASP A 181 8.86 -11.51 19.90
C ASP A 181 10.37 -11.26 20.07
N ALA A 182 11.18 -12.30 19.98
CA ALA A 182 12.64 -12.18 20.04
C ALA A 182 13.19 -11.32 18.90
N VAL A 183 12.65 -11.44 17.68
CA VAL A 183 13.04 -10.59 16.55
C VAL A 183 12.57 -9.16 16.77
N TYR A 184 11.32 -8.95 17.15
CA TYR A 184 10.77 -7.60 17.37
C TYR A 184 11.54 -6.80 18.44
N GLN A 185 12.07 -7.49 19.45
CA GLN A 185 12.78 -6.87 20.60
C GLN A 185 14.29 -6.81 20.40
N SER A 186 14.86 -7.53 19.45
CA SER A 186 16.30 -7.58 19.25
C SER A 186 16.84 -6.30 18.60
N LYS A 187 18.08 -5.97 18.92
CA LYS A 187 18.80 -4.81 18.36
C LYS A 187 18.95 -4.90 16.83
N GLY A 188 19.09 -6.12 16.28
CA GLY A 188 19.17 -6.39 14.83
C GLY A 188 17.86 -6.81 14.18
N GLY A 189 16.75 -6.83 14.93
CA GLY A 189 15.47 -7.35 14.44
C GLY A 189 14.91 -6.58 13.24
N ARG A 190 15.14 -5.27 13.18
CA ARG A 190 14.72 -4.47 12.02
C ARG A 190 15.44 -4.87 10.74
N ASP A 191 16.72 -5.24 10.83
CA ASP A 191 17.51 -5.69 9.67
C ASP A 191 17.01 -7.04 9.18
N VAL A 192 16.65 -7.94 10.11
CA VAL A 192 16.00 -9.22 9.78
C VAL A 192 14.67 -8.98 9.08
N ILE A 193 13.80 -8.13 9.63
CA ILE A 193 12.51 -7.78 9.04
C ILE A 193 12.70 -7.19 7.64
N MET A 194 13.63 -6.27 7.46
CA MET A 194 13.91 -5.65 6.14
C MET A 194 14.47 -6.65 5.15
N GLY A 195 15.36 -7.55 5.58
CA GLY A 195 15.93 -8.60 4.74
C GLY A 195 14.84 -9.53 4.20
N GLU A 196 13.97 -10.03 5.06
CA GLU A 196 12.86 -10.91 4.65
C GLU A 196 11.83 -10.18 3.77
N LEU A 197 11.48 -8.93 4.09
CA LEU A 197 10.58 -8.16 3.26
C LEU A 197 11.16 -7.90 1.87
N THR A 198 12.44 -7.52 1.80
CA THR A 198 13.13 -7.27 0.52
C THR A 198 13.18 -8.55 -0.32
N ALA A 199 13.52 -9.68 0.28
CA ALA A 199 13.52 -10.98 -0.40
C ALA A 199 12.13 -11.35 -0.92
N ALA A 200 11.09 -11.18 -0.10
CA ALA A 200 9.71 -11.47 -0.48
C ALA A 200 9.23 -10.58 -1.63
N MET A 201 9.50 -9.27 -1.59
CA MET A 201 9.10 -8.33 -2.66
C MET A 201 9.84 -8.61 -3.97
N ARG A 202 11.14 -8.92 -3.93
CA ARG A 202 11.91 -9.33 -5.13
C ARG A 202 11.41 -10.65 -5.73
N ALA A 203 11.03 -11.61 -4.89
CA ALA A 203 10.43 -12.86 -5.36
C ALA A 203 9.07 -12.61 -6.06
N LEU A 204 8.25 -11.68 -5.54
CA LEU A 204 7.00 -11.29 -6.18
C LEU A 204 7.24 -10.56 -7.52
N GLU A 205 8.25 -9.68 -7.60
CA GLU A 205 8.65 -9.01 -8.84
C GLU A 205 9.04 -10.04 -9.91
N SER A 206 9.95 -10.96 -9.58
CA SER A 206 10.43 -12.01 -10.49
C SER A 206 9.31 -12.94 -10.95
N ALA A 207 8.39 -13.34 -10.07
CA ALA A 207 7.25 -14.19 -10.39
C ALA A 207 6.17 -13.46 -11.21
N SER A 208 6.26 -12.14 -11.33
CA SER A 208 5.36 -11.30 -12.09
C SER A 208 5.92 -10.95 -13.48
N SER A 209 7.21 -11.21 -13.71
CA SER A 209 7.89 -11.00 -15.01
C SER A 209 7.44 -12.02 -16.02
#